data_63cc252e2127395aefd35639436a8a9c
#
_entry.id   63cc252e2127395aefd35639436a8a9c
#
_cell.length_a   1.000
_cell.length_b   1.000
_cell.length_c   1.000
_cell.angle_alpha   90.00
_cell.angle_beta   90.00
_cell.angle_gamma   90.00
#
_symmetry.space_group_name_H-M   'P 1'
#
loop_
_entity.id
_entity.type
_entity.pdbx_description
1 polymer ?
#
loop_
_entity_poly.entity_id
_entity_poly.type
_entity_poly.pdbx_seq_one_letter_code
_entity_poly.pdbx_strand_id
1 'polypeptide(L)'
;NQSGLGAARSWYNDTIVYTHGYGVVAAYGNQASSDGQPVFLQSGIPSKGALGNYEPRIYFGENSPTYSIVGSAKSSKPREFDYSAGNSEADQTYTTFTGNGGPTLGNVITRLAYAMKFQSEQILLSDAVNDKSQILYKRNPIDRVKAVAPYLTLDSDAYPAVVDGKVQWIVDGYTTSASYPYSRAENFSQSIADTSTTN
;
A
#
# COMPACT_ATOMS: atom_id res chain seq x y z
N ASN A 1 8.84 -3.99 -3.82
CA ASN A 1 9.42 -3.81 -5.15
C ASN A 1 9.82 -5.19 -5.70
N GLN A 2 8.95 -5.78 -6.54
CA GLN A 2 9.12 -7.13 -7.08
C GLN A 2 10.35 -7.28 -8.01
N SER A 3 10.91 -6.17 -8.48
CA SER A 3 12.03 -6.16 -9.41
C SER A 3 13.37 -6.68 -8.86
N GLY A 4 13.47 -6.88 -7.55
CA GLY A 4 14.71 -7.38 -6.90
C GLY A 4 14.74 -8.86 -6.59
N LEU A 5 13.63 -9.59 -6.73
CA LEU A 5 13.51 -10.97 -6.22
C LEU A 5 13.74 -12.07 -7.28
N GLY A 6 14.08 -11.74 -8.53
CA GLY A 6 14.35 -12.75 -9.56
C GLY A 6 13.25 -13.80 -9.81
N ALA A 7 12.12 -13.69 -9.12
CA ALA A 7 10.98 -14.57 -9.28
C ALA A 7 10.30 -14.32 -10.62
N ALA A 8 10.05 -15.36 -11.39
CA ALA A 8 9.30 -15.26 -12.63
C ALA A 8 7.91 -14.63 -12.37
N ARG A 9 7.58 -13.60 -13.13
CA ARG A 9 6.26 -12.98 -13.05
C ARG A 9 5.21 -14.01 -13.49
N SER A 10 4.23 -14.23 -12.62
CA SER A 10 3.08 -15.08 -12.89
C SER A 10 1.87 -14.52 -12.14
N TRP A 11 0.68 -14.83 -12.63
CA TRP A 11 -0.54 -14.44 -11.93
C TRP A 11 -0.51 -14.89 -10.46
N TYR A 12 -0.05 -16.10 -10.20
CA TYR A 12 0.03 -16.65 -8.84
C TYR A 12 0.97 -15.82 -7.95
N ASN A 13 2.18 -15.53 -8.43
CA ASN A 13 3.14 -14.73 -7.67
C ASN A 13 2.63 -13.31 -7.43
N ASP A 14 2.13 -12.66 -8.49
CA ASP A 14 1.69 -11.26 -8.44
C ASP A 14 0.42 -11.07 -7.62
N THR A 15 -0.42 -12.10 -7.49
CA THR A 15 -1.76 -11.99 -6.89
C THR A 15 -1.86 -12.65 -5.51
N ILE A 16 -1.15 -13.77 -5.30
CA ILE A 16 -1.30 -14.61 -4.10
C ILE A 16 -0.04 -14.62 -3.22
N VAL A 17 1.15 -14.55 -3.83
CA VAL A 17 2.40 -14.59 -3.06
C VAL A 17 2.79 -13.19 -2.60
N TYR A 18 2.92 -12.23 -3.51
CA TYR A 18 3.36 -10.87 -3.18
C TYR A 18 2.17 -9.94 -2.91
N THR A 19 1.46 -10.21 -1.82
CA THR A 19 0.20 -9.54 -1.48
C THR A 19 0.36 -8.25 -0.72
N HIS A 20 1.49 -8.02 -0.04
CA HIS A 20 1.70 -6.88 0.87
C HIS A 20 3.15 -6.39 0.87
N GLY A 21 3.33 -5.17 1.34
CA GLY A 21 4.63 -4.61 1.69
C GLY A 21 5.00 -4.89 3.14
N TYR A 22 6.26 -4.65 3.50
CA TYR A 22 6.76 -4.94 4.84
C TYR A 22 7.55 -3.76 5.40
N GLY A 23 7.11 -3.24 6.53
CA GLY A 23 7.81 -2.24 7.31
C GLY A 23 7.68 -0.80 6.80
N VAL A 24 8.16 0.11 7.62
CA VAL A 24 8.26 1.55 7.35
C VAL A 24 9.71 1.94 7.47
N VAL A 25 10.18 2.79 6.57
CA VAL A 25 11.51 3.42 6.64
C VAL A 25 11.31 4.89 7.01
N ALA A 26 12.02 5.33 8.04
CA ALA A 26 12.01 6.71 8.47
C ALA A 26 13.44 7.18 8.79
N ALA A 27 13.79 8.39 8.40
CA ALA A 27 15.07 9.00 8.68
C ALA A 27 14.88 10.34 9.40
N TYR A 28 15.90 10.77 10.15
CA TYR A 28 15.92 12.12 10.71
C TYR A 28 16.13 13.13 9.57
N GLY A 29 15.25 14.13 9.49
CA GLY A 29 15.32 15.15 8.44
C GLY A 29 16.50 16.12 8.56
N ASN A 30 17.15 16.16 9.72
CA ASN A 30 18.23 17.10 10.03
C ASN A 30 19.56 16.40 10.37
N GLN A 31 19.69 15.11 10.08
CA GLN A 31 20.89 14.34 10.40
C GLN A 31 21.36 13.55 9.18
N ALA A 32 22.67 13.64 8.94
CA ALA A 32 23.36 12.79 7.99
C ALA A 32 24.59 12.17 8.67
N SER A 33 24.98 10.99 8.25
CA SER A 33 26.22 10.34 8.65
C SER A 33 27.43 11.02 8.01
N SER A 34 28.65 10.68 8.44
CA SER A 34 29.91 11.27 7.94
C SER A 34 30.13 11.08 6.43
N ASP A 35 29.48 10.07 5.84
CA ASP A 35 29.50 9.75 4.39
C ASP A 35 28.29 10.33 3.63
N GLY A 36 27.50 11.20 4.28
CA GLY A 36 26.35 11.88 3.67
C GLY A 36 25.08 11.04 3.57
N GLN A 37 25.05 9.84 4.14
CA GLN A 37 23.86 9.00 4.13
C GLN A 37 22.84 9.44 5.18
N PRO A 38 21.52 9.21 4.96
CA PRO A 38 20.52 9.49 5.98
C PRO A 38 20.74 8.68 7.26
N VAL A 39 20.56 9.32 8.40
CA VAL A 39 20.51 8.62 9.69
C VAL A 39 19.08 8.09 9.90
N PHE A 40 18.93 6.78 9.91
CA PHE A 40 17.63 6.15 10.01
C PHE A 40 17.10 6.09 11.45
N LEU A 41 15.87 6.54 11.63
CA LEU A 41 15.07 6.34 12.83
C LEU A 41 14.51 4.91 12.87
N GLN A 42 14.13 4.40 11.70
CA GLN A 42 13.58 3.05 11.50
C GLN A 42 13.99 2.54 10.12
N SER A 43 14.45 1.30 10.03
CA SER A 43 14.85 0.70 8.76
C SER A 43 15.02 -0.82 8.88
N GLY A 44 15.36 -1.46 7.75
CA GLY A 44 15.72 -2.88 7.68
C GLY A 44 14.53 -3.83 7.56
N ILE A 45 14.83 -5.09 7.24
CA ILE A 45 13.91 -6.22 7.16
C ILE A 45 14.54 -7.41 7.91
N PRO A 46 13.98 -7.87 9.03
CA PRO A 46 12.85 -7.28 9.77
C PRO A 46 13.11 -5.85 10.22
N SER A 47 12.03 -5.06 10.33
CA SER A 47 12.12 -3.64 10.66
C SER A 47 12.66 -3.39 12.06
N LYS A 48 13.66 -2.50 12.20
CA LYS A 48 14.35 -2.17 13.46
C LYS A 48 14.49 -0.66 13.60
N GLY A 49 14.36 -0.15 14.84
CA GLY A 49 14.55 1.26 15.13
C GLY A 49 13.72 1.76 16.30
N ALA A 50 13.55 3.08 16.40
CA ALA A 50 12.95 3.76 17.54
C ALA A 50 11.41 3.83 17.51
N LEU A 51 10.74 3.39 16.43
CA LEU A 51 9.27 3.39 16.36
C LEU A 51 8.61 2.30 17.21
N GLY A 52 9.42 1.46 17.88
CA GLY A 52 8.91 0.38 18.74
C GLY A 52 8.33 -0.79 17.94
N ASN A 53 7.54 -1.61 18.65
CA ASN A 53 6.88 -2.76 18.02
C ASN A 53 5.60 -2.32 17.33
N TYR A 54 5.43 -2.68 16.07
CA TYR A 54 4.21 -2.45 15.30
C TYR A 54 3.97 -3.59 14.31
N GLU A 55 2.73 -3.70 13.78
CA GLU A 55 2.41 -4.65 12.71
C GLU A 55 3.00 -4.12 11.39
N PRO A 56 4.02 -4.79 10.83
CA PRO A 56 4.78 -4.25 9.68
C PRO A 56 4.14 -4.53 8.33
N ARG A 57 3.10 -5.40 8.24
CA ARG A 57 2.50 -5.81 6.96
C ARG A 57 1.55 -4.77 6.44
N ILE A 58 1.82 -4.28 5.23
CA ILE A 58 1.07 -3.19 4.59
C ILE A 58 0.33 -3.76 3.38
N TYR A 59 -0.94 -4.10 3.59
CA TYR A 59 -1.82 -4.62 2.53
C TYR A 59 -2.45 -3.52 1.68
N PHE A 60 -2.50 -2.29 2.14
CA PHE A 60 -3.04 -1.13 1.45
C PHE A 60 -1.97 -0.06 1.37
N GLY A 61 -1.65 0.38 0.16
CA GLY A 61 -0.59 1.35 -0.09
C GLY A 61 -0.61 1.84 -1.54
N GLU A 62 0.09 2.92 -1.83
CA GLU A 62 0.08 3.60 -3.12
C GLU A 62 0.55 2.70 -4.28
N ASN A 63 1.59 1.91 -4.05
CA ASN A 63 2.18 1.03 -5.06
C ASN A 63 1.63 -0.41 -5.00
N SER A 64 0.47 -0.59 -4.40
CA SER A 64 -0.18 -1.91 -4.34
C SER A 64 -0.70 -2.33 -5.71
N PRO A 65 -0.67 -3.63 -6.07
CA PRO A 65 -1.31 -4.14 -7.27
C PRO A 65 -2.81 -3.83 -7.29
N THR A 66 -3.41 -3.85 -8.48
CA THR A 66 -4.85 -3.59 -8.70
C THR A 66 -5.74 -4.43 -7.79
N TYR A 67 -5.36 -5.71 -7.61
CA TYR A 67 -5.97 -6.59 -6.62
C TYR A 67 -4.95 -7.62 -6.13
N SER A 68 -5.24 -8.22 -4.97
CA SER A 68 -4.56 -9.42 -4.47
C SER A 68 -5.57 -10.34 -3.80
N ILE A 69 -5.28 -11.62 -3.78
CA ILE A 69 -6.08 -12.63 -3.11
C ILE A 69 -5.31 -13.11 -1.90
N VAL A 70 -5.86 -12.85 -0.73
CA VAL A 70 -5.24 -13.10 0.57
C VAL A 70 -6.06 -14.09 1.39
N GLY A 71 -5.44 -14.63 2.43
CA GLY A 71 -6.08 -15.59 3.30
C GLY A 71 -6.21 -16.98 2.69
N SER A 72 -6.29 -17.98 3.54
CA SER A 72 -6.52 -19.35 3.16
C SER A 72 -7.15 -20.14 4.32
N ALA A 73 -7.58 -21.37 4.08
CA ALA A 73 -8.03 -22.24 5.13
C ALA A 73 -6.93 -22.46 6.19
N LYS A 74 -7.29 -22.56 7.46
CA LYS A 74 -6.33 -22.75 8.60
C LYS A 74 -5.43 -23.97 8.42
N SER A 75 -5.89 -24.99 7.68
CA SER A 75 -5.14 -26.21 7.37
C SER A 75 -4.12 -26.05 6.24
N SER A 76 -4.16 -24.94 5.51
CA SER A 76 -3.25 -24.67 4.40
C SER A 76 -1.93 -24.08 4.89
N LYS A 77 -0.83 -24.43 4.23
CA LYS A 77 0.46 -23.78 4.50
C LYS A 77 0.37 -22.29 4.16
N PRO A 78 1.05 -21.42 4.95
CA PRO A 78 1.22 -20.01 4.60
C PRO A 78 1.85 -19.87 3.20
N ARG A 79 1.33 -18.92 2.41
CA ARG A 79 1.75 -18.76 0.99
C ARG A 79 1.99 -17.32 0.60
N GLU A 80 1.57 -16.38 1.44
CA GLU A 80 1.85 -14.96 1.25
C GLU A 80 3.28 -14.70 1.71
N PHE A 81 4.15 -14.25 0.80
CA PHE A 81 5.53 -13.94 1.13
C PHE A 81 5.57 -12.74 2.08
N ASP A 82 6.21 -12.93 3.22
CA ASP A 82 6.32 -11.92 4.27
C ASP A 82 7.63 -11.14 4.10
N TYR A 83 8.74 -11.78 4.37
CA TYR A 83 10.07 -11.20 4.18
C TYR A 83 11.14 -12.29 4.06
N SER A 84 12.34 -11.88 3.63
CA SER A 84 13.52 -12.74 3.70
C SER A 84 14.54 -12.14 4.65
N ALA A 85 15.02 -12.94 5.59
CA ALA A 85 16.06 -12.53 6.53
C ALA A 85 17.49 -12.72 5.97
N GLY A 86 17.63 -13.38 4.82
CA GLY A 86 18.89 -13.67 4.14
C GLY A 86 18.70 -13.92 2.65
N ASN A 87 19.70 -14.53 2.02
CA ASN A 87 19.75 -14.71 0.56
C ASN A 87 19.33 -16.12 0.10
N SER A 88 19.01 -17.03 1.02
CA SER A 88 18.58 -18.39 0.69
C SER A 88 17.08 -18.55 0.74
N GLU A 89 16.54 -19.57 0.06
CA GLU A 89 15.13 -19.92 0.15
C GLU A 89 14.71 -20.30 1.58
N ALA A 90 15.63 -20.84 2.37
CA ALA A 90 15.40 -21.20 3.78
C ALA A 90 15.18 -19.97 4.68
N ASP A 91 15.63 -18.79 4.26
CA ASP A 91 15.48 -17.53 5.00
C ASP A 91 14.13 -16.82 4.71
N GLN A 92 13.33 -17.38 3.80
CA GLN A 92 12.06 -16.81 3.41
C GLN A 92 10.97 -17.13 4.44
N THR A 93 10.27 -16.11 4.87
CA THR A 93 9.14 -16.22 5.79
C THR A 93 7.84 -16.00 5.03
N TYR A 94 6.85 -16.85 5.33
CA TYR A 94 5.53 -16.78 4.74
C TYR A 94 4.47 -16.59 5.81
N THR A 95 3.41 -15.89 5.45
CA THR A 95 2.29 -15.60 6.33
C THR A 95 0.95 -15.94 5.68
N THR A 96 -0.11 -15.79 6.44
CA THR A 96 -1.50 -15.88 5.98
C THR A 96 -2.29 -14.72 6.55
N PHE A 97 -2.94 -13.95 5.70
CA PHE A 97 -3.80 -12.86 6.13
C PHE A 97 -4.96 -13.36 6.99
N THR A 98 -5.12 -12.79 8.17
CA THR A 98 -6.18 -13.16 9.13
C THR A 98 -7.18 -12.03 9.39
N GLY A 99 -6.99 -10.86 8.75
CA GLY A 99 -7.85 -9.69 8.90
C GLY A 99 -9.13 -9.78 8.09
N ASN A 100 -9.88 -8.68 8.09
CA ASN A 100 -11.03 -8.47 7.22
C ASN A 100 -10.73 -7.25 6.34
N GLY A 101 -10.20 -7.49 5.16
CA GLY A 101 -9.75 -6.44 4.24
C GLY A 101 -10.57 -6.32 2.96
N GLY A 102 -11.42 -7.31 2.67
CA GLY A 102 -12.22 -7.30 1.46
C GLY A 102 -13.23 -8.45 1.40
N PRO A 103 -14.06 -8.50 0.34
CA PRO A 103 -15.04 -9.55 0.12
C PRO A 103 -14.41 -10.95 0.06
N THR A 104 -15.12 -11.94 0.59
CA THR A 104 -14.71 -13.33 0.52
C THR A 104 -15.02 -13.93 -0.86
N LEU A 105 -14.16 -14.83 -1.32
CA LEU A 105 -14.32 -15.58 -2.56
C LEU A 105 -14.93 -16.97 -2.31
N GLY A 106 -15.78 -17.09 -1.28
CA GLY A 106 -16.32 -18.35 -0.80
C GLY A 106 -17.31 -19.03 -1.74
N ASN A 107 -17.97 -18.29 -2.62
CA ASN A 107 -18.94 -18.89 -3.56
C ASN A 107 -18.58 -18.60 -5.02
N VAL A 108 -19.08 -19.46 -5.91
CA VAL A 108 -18.80 -19.41 -7.35
C VAL A 108 -19.32 -18.11 -7.98
N ILE A 109 -20.45 -17.59 -7.53
CA ILE A 109 -21.04 -16.36 -8.08
C ILE A 109 -20.13 -15.16 -7.79
N THR A 110 -19.63 -15.05 -6.56
CA THR A 110 -18.68 -14.00 -6.18
C THR A 110 -17.38 -14.13 -6.96
N ARG A 111 -16.83 -15.35 -7.12
CA ARG A 111 -15.64 -15.59 -7.94
C ARG A 111 -15.86 -15.19 -9.39
N LEU A 112 -16.99 -15.57 -9.99
CA LEU A 112 -17.34 -15.20 -11.35
C LEU A 112 -17.45 -13.69 -11.53
N ALA A 113 -18.12 -13.00 -10.60
CA ALA A 113 -18.24 -11.54 -10.63
C ALA A 113 -16.88 -10.84 -10.60
N TYR A 114 -15.96 -11.30 -9.74
CA TYR A 114 -14.61 -10.72 -9.68
C TYR A 114 -13.72 -11.17 -10.85
N ALA A 115 -13.88 -12.39 -11.38
CA ALA A 115 -13.21 -12.83 -12.59
C ALA A 115 -13.56 -11.93 -13.79
N MET A 116 -14.85 -11.62 -13.96
CA MET A 116 -15.32 -10.67 -14.98
C MET A 116 -14.82 -9.24 -14.74
N LYS A 117 -14.87 -8.75 -13.49
CA LYS A 117 -14.43 -7.41 -13.12
C LYS A 117 -12.95 -7.18 -13.42
N PHE A 118 -12.10 -8.14 -13.13
CA PHE A 118 -10.65 -8.04 -13.29
C PHE A 118 -10.13 -8.72 -14.56
N GLN A 119 -11.03 -9.27 -15.38
CA GLN A 119 -10.72 -9.99 -16.62
C GLN A 119 -9.66 -11.09 -16.39
N SER A 120 -9.85 -11.85 -15.31
CA SER A 120 -8.92 -12.88 -14.85
C SER A 120 -9.66 -14.18 -14.55
N GLU A 121 -9.56 -15.13 -15.46
CA GLU A 121 -10.17 -16.47 -15.33
C GLU A 121 -9.59 -17.25 -14.15
N GLN A 122 -8.33 -16.98 -13.77
CA GLN A 122 -7.65 -17.63 -12.66
C GLN A 122 -8.35 -17.40 -11.32
N ILE A 123 -9.09 -16.29 -11.15
CA ILE A 123 -9.89 -16.06 -9.94
C ILE A 123 -10.97 -17.15 -9.78
N LEU A 124 -11.53 -17.62 -10.89
CA LEU A 124 -12.55 -18.65 -10.90
C LEU A 124 -11.96 -20.06 -10.86
N LEU A 125 -10.92 -20.31 -11.66
CA LEU A 125 -10.43 -21.65 -11.99
C LEU A 125 -9.29 -22.14 -11.09
N SER A 126 -8.59 -21.21 -10.39
CA SER A 126 -7.42 -21.60 -9.59
C SER A 126 -7.82 -22.30 -8.29
N ASP A 127 -7.23 -23.46 -8.03
CA ASP A 127 -7.34 -24.19 -6.77
C ASP A 127 -6.75 -23.43 -5.58
N ALA A 128 -5.92 -22.44 -5.85
CA ALA A 128 -5.37 -21.55 -4.83
C ALA A 128 -6.43 -20.63 -4.22
N VAL A 129 -7.55 -20.40 -4.88
CA VAL A 129 -8.67 -19.60 -4.37
C VAL A 129 -9.66 -20.51 -3.65
N ASN A 130 -9.86 -20.29 -2.35
CA ASN A 130 -10.72 -21.11 -1.51
C ASN A 130 -11.81 -20.29 -0.79
N ASP A 131 -12.63 -20.93 0.02
CA ASP A 131 -13.76 -20.33 0.73
C ASP A 131 -13.36 -19.29 1.78
N LYS A 132 -12.12 -19.31 2.24
CA LYS A 132 -11.56 -18.33 3.19
C LYS A 132 -10.74 -17.23 2.53
N SER A 133 -10.52 -17.34 1.23
CA SER A 133 -9.82 -16.30 0.47
C SER A 133 -10.64 -15.02 0.39
N GLN A 134 -9.97 -13.89 0.55
CA GLN A 134 -10.53 -12.56 0.39
C GLN A 134 -9.84 -11.85 -0.78
N ILE A 135 -10.58 -11.05 -1.53
CA ILE A 135 -10.01 -10.20 -2.57
C ILE A 135 -9.85 -8.78 -2.07
N LEU A 136 -8.60 -8.30 -2.07
CA LEU A 136 -8.25 -6.91 -1.73
C LEU A 136 -8.13 -6.10 -3.03
N TYR A 137 -8.87 -5.01 -3.13
CA TYR A 137 -8.81 -4.08 -4.27
C TYR A 137 -9.10 -2.64 -3.82
N LYS A 138 -8.93 -1.65 -4.70
CA LYS A 138 -8.92 -0.23 -4.33
C LYS A 138 -7.96 0.00 -3.17
N ARG A 139 -6.70 -0.35 -3.38
CA ARG A 139 -5.72 -0.44 -2.28
C ARG A 139 -4.97 0.86 -2.06
N ASN A 140 -4.98 1.78 -3.02
CA ASN A 140 -4.39 3.10 -2.86
C ASN A 140 -5.16 3.92 -1.81
N PRO A 141 -4.51 4.48 -0.78
CA PRO A 141 -5.14 5.25 0.27
C PRO A 141 -5.89 6.48 -0.23
N ILE A 142 -5.31 7.22 -1.18
CA ILE A 142 -5.90 8.44 -1.76
C ILE A 142 -7.21 8.10 -2.49
N ASP A 143 -7.22 7.02 -3.31
CA ASP A 143 -8.43 6.58 -4.01
C ASP A 143 -9.54 6.14 -3.05
N ARG A 144 -9.16 5.58 -1.91
CA ARG A 144 -10.13 5.20 -0.87
C ARG A 144 -10.75 6.42 -0.22
N VAL A 145 -9.95 7.43 0.12
CA VAL A 145 -10.43 8.69 0.68
C VAL A 145 -11.32 9.43 -0.32
N LYS A 146 -10.91 9.52 -1.60
CA LYS A 146 -11.75 10.10 -2.68
C LYS A 146 -13.11 9.41 -2.81
N ALA A 147 -13.15 8.10 -2.62
CA ALA A 147 -14.40 7.35 -2.74
C ALA A 147 -15.38 7.60 -1.59
N VAL A 148 -14.89 7.91 -0.38
CA VAL A 148 -15.76 8.16 0.80
C VAL A 148 -15.98 9.65 1.07
N ALA A 149 -15.07 10.51 0.62
CA ALA A 149 -15.12 11.96 0.80
C ALA A 149 -14.84 12.71 -0.52
N PRO A 150 -15.69 12.56 -1.55
CA PRO A 150 -15.44 13.14 -2.88
C PRO A 150 -15.47 14.69 -2.90
N TYR A 151 -15.94 15.31 -1.84
CA TYR A 151 -15.99 16.76 -1.67
C TYR A 151 -14.65 17.36 -1.21
N LEU A 152 -13.67 16.53 -0.84
CA LEU A 152 -12.34 16.98 -0.46
C LEU A 152 -11.44 17.08 -1.69
N THR A 153 -10.64 18.13 -1.74
CA THR A 153 -9.44 18.21 -2.57
C THR A 153 -8.31 17.58 -1.77
N LEU A 154 -7.79 16.46 -2.23
CA LEU A 154 -6.75 15.72 -1.52
C LEU A 154 -5.36 16.10 -2.03
N ASP A 155 -4.39 16.14 -1.13
CA ASP A 155 -2.99 16.13 -1.48
C ASP A 155 -2.63 14.80 -2.18
N SER A 156 -1.67 14.87 -3.08
CA SER A 156 -1.19 13.70 -3.81
C SER A 156 -0.14 12.89 -3.04
N ASP A 157 0.34 13.40 -1.91
CA ASP A 157 1.42 12.82 -1.11
C ASP A 157 0.87 12.22 0.18
N ALA A 158 0.42 10.97 0.10
CA ALA A 158 0.04 10.21 1.29
C ALA A 158 1.28 9.62 1.96
N TYR A 159 1.41 9.76 3.26
CA TYR A 159 2.56 9.23 3.99
C TYR A 159 2.16 8.30 5.14
N PRO A 160 2.99 7.25 5.42
CA PRO A 160 2.72 6.33 6.50
C PRO A 160 3.16 6.88 7.85
N ALA A 161 2.37 6.61 8.89
CA ALA A 161 2.71 6.87 10.29
C ALA A 161 2.46 5.62 11.13
N VAL A 162 3.27 5.41 12.16
CA VAL A 162 3.04 4.33 13.13
C VAL A 162 2.28 4.90 14.32
N VAL A 163 1.03 4.48 14.47
CA VAL A 163 0.13 4.93 15.55
C VAL A 163 -0.45 3.69 16.23
N ASP A 164 -0.31 3.62 17.55
CA ASP A 164 -0.81 2.50 18.37
C ASP A 164 -0.37 1.11 17.85
N GLY A 165 0.90 1.00 17.45
CA GLY A 165 1.47 -0.25 16.93
C GLY A 165 0.95 -0.69 15.56
N LYS A 166 0.35 0.21 14.78
CA LYS A 166 -0.15 -0.05 13.43
C LYS A 166 0.33 1.02 12.46
N VAL A 167 0.56 0.62 11.21
CA VAL A 167 0.81 1.58 10.12
C VAL A 167 -0.51 2.19 9.67
N GLN A 168 -0.61 3.49 9.74
CA GLN A 168 -1.75 4.29 9.26
C GLN A 168 -1.28 5.22 8.15
N TRP A 169 -2.12 5.42 7.13
CA TRP A 169 -1.87 6.38 6.07
C TRP A 169 -2.48 7.72 6.43
N ILE A 170 -1.67 8.77 6.40
CA ILE A 170 -2.11 10.15 6.56
C ILE A 170 -2.30 10.73 5.16
N VAL A 171 -3.48 11.30 4.91
CA VAL A 171 -3.83 11.96 3.66
C VAL A 171 -4.39 13.32 3.99
N ASP A 172 -3.70 14.38 3.57
CA ASP A 172 -4.16 15.74 3.76
C ASP A 172 -5.27 16.10 2.77
N GLY A 173 -6.31 16.77 3.26
CA GLY A 173 -7.44 17.15 2.43
C GLY A 173 -8.00 18.51 2.79
N TYR A 174 -8.47 19.22 1.76
CA TYR A 174 -8.97 20.60 1.88
C TYR A 174 -10.38 20.71 1.35
N THR A 175 -11.18 21.59 1.93
CA THR A 175 -12.39 22.11 1.31
C THR A 175 -12.04 23.39 0.57
N THR A 176 -12.49 23.52 -0.67
CA THR A 176 -12.26 24.70 -1.49
C THR A 176 -13.57 25.38 -1.84
N SER A 177 -13.58 26.71 -1.92
CA SER A 177 -14.73 27.48 -2.36
C SER A 177 -14.29 28.63 -3.28
N ALA A 178 -14.92 28.72 -4.43
CA ALA A 178 -14.80 29.86 -5.33
C ALA A 178 -15.81 30.99 -5.03
N SER A 179 -16.69 30.77 -4.02
CA SER A 179 -17.78 31.69 -3.69
C SER A 179 -17.47 32.59 -2.47
N TYR A 180 -16.20 32.78 -2.15
CA TYR A 180 -15.83 33.65 -1.05
C TYR A 180 -16.09 35.12 -1.42
N PRO A 181 -16.88 35.86 -0.65
CA PRO A 181 -17.24 37.24 -0.98
C PRO A 181 -15.99 38.14 -1.01
N TYR A 182 -15.94 39.04 -1.98
CA TYR A 182 -14.84 40.00 -2.19
C TYR A 182 -13.45 39.37 -2.46
N SER A 183 -13.40 38.07 -2.83
CA SER A 183 -12.16 37.40 -3.20
C SER A 183 -12.09 37.19 -4.71
N ARG A 184 -10.88 37.26 -5.25
CA ARG A 184 -10.56 36.85 -6.61
C ARG A 184 -9.60 35.66 -6.57
N ALA A 185 -9.88 34.66 -7.38
CA ALA A 185 -8.95 33.54 -7.52
C ALA A 185 -7.74 34.00 -8.35
N GLU A 186 -6.56 33.95 -7.76
CA GLU A 186 -5.29 34.24 -8.46
C GLU A 186 -4.48 32.94 -8.63
N ASN A 187 -3.82 32.86 -9.78
CA ASN A 187 -2.93 31.73 -10.05
C ASN A 187 -1.56 32.03 -9.41
N PHE A 188 -1.21 31.26 -8.39
CA PHE A 188 0.02 31.50 -7.61
C PHE A 188 1.29 31.44 -8.48
N SER A 189 1.37 30.54 -9.44
CA SER A 189 2.52 30.44 -10.35
C SER A 189 2.65 31.67 -11.26
N GLN A 190 1.55 32.32 -11.64
CA GLN A 190 1.61 33.58 -12.42
C GLN A 190 2.03 34.77 -11.54
N SER A 191 1.54 34.81 -10.29
CA SER A 191 1.89 35.87 -9.34
C SER A 191 3.38 35.87 -8.96
N ILE A 192 4.02 34.67 -8.93
CA ILE A 192 5.48 34.56 -8.68
C ILE A 192 6.28 34.94 -9.94
N ALA A 193 5.80 34.60 -11.14
CA ALA A 193 6.49 34.92 -12.38
C ALA A 193 6.59 36.44 -12.62
N ASP A 194 5.56 37.21 -12.25
CA ASP A 194 5.55 38.66 -12.37
C ASP A 194 6.55 39.39 -11.45
N THR A 195 6.92 38.80 -10.35
CA THR A 195 7.94 39.36 -9.42
C THR A 195 9.37 39.15 -9.86
N SER A 196 9.64 38.21 -10.78
CA SER A 196 10.99 37.91 -11.30
C SER A 196 11.43 38.81 -12.48
N THR A 197 10.55 39.67 -12.99
CA THR A 197 10.81 40.54 -14.17
C THR A 197 11.10 42.00 -13.82
N THR A 198 11.19 42.34 -12.53
CA THR A 198 11.56 43.72 -12.09
C THR A 198 12.90 43.70 -11.39
N ASN A 199 13.99 43.56 -12.15
CA ASN A 199 15.34 44.01 -11.83
C ASN A 199 16.04 44.49 -13.09
#